data_b7c79dd0b66f88ce0ac87bb87683db3e
#
_entry.id   b7c79dd0b66f88ce0ac87bb87683db3e
#
_cell.length_a   1.000
_cell.length_b   1.000
_cell.length_c   1.000
_cell.angle_alpha   90.00
_cell.angle_beta   90.00
_cell.angle_gamma   90.00
#
_symmetry.space_group_name_H-M   'P 1'
#
loop_
_entity.id
_entity.type
_entity.pdbx_description
1 polymer ?
#
loop_
_entity_poly.entity_id
_entity_poly.type
_entity_poly.pdbx_seq_one_letter_code
_entity_poly.pdbx_strand_id
1 'polypeptide(L)'
;MAKQWHDDVFFGLHFDIHANETDRDLGKYADRAELLEQFRKIGPDFVQCDCKGHPGYASYPSKTAISAPGIVKDALREWREATKEMGIPLVMHYSGVWDAAALQQHPEWALVQEDGNPSETLTCPLSGYTDEYMIPQLLELITEYGVDGFWVDGENWASAPCYCHRCTATFREKTGYTEIPHSAKDPHWDEWLQFSRENFEDHVKRYTDAVHACNPACTSCSNWMYTVREPDEITVPIDYISGDFSWIWSAGRALLETKFLDTRGKKWDLMAWGFTSHGTMDEWVFKSLDALCQEAGVVMANGGAVTIYDTPNRWGSLVKWHMDDIAEVARFCRARQPFCQGSQVVPQAAILHNAAHFYSQNSPLFNFGEAVQPVEGALHAVNQNGIAANILTAGDMLRHVEEYPLCVIPEQTRISKELHERLAEYVKNGGALLLSGESCKEFAEELGVQFTEEEPKGYYDVDRDLSVEVGRRTQPVVGKWFGAKNVSADIVKPLLASRDSGPDRKETGFAAATVKRCGKGVIAGLYGPAFRGFFLSHYPMLRRFFRELLD
;
A
#
# COMPACT_ATOMS: atom_id res chain seq x y z
N MET A 1 17.44 -21.94 3.24
CA MET A 1 16.64 -22.01 2.00
C MET A 1 17.58 -21.79 0.82
N ALA A 2 17.30 -22.38 -0.35
CA ALA A 2 18.05 -22.04 -1.55
C ALA A 2 17.76 -20.56 -1.89
N LYS A 3 18.78 -19.87 -2.42
CA LYS A 3 18.65 -18.46 -2.83
C LYS A 3 17.65 -18.38 -3.99
N GLN A 4 16.64 -17.52 -3.85
CA GLN A 4 15.68 -17.25 -4.91
C GLN A 4 16.21 -16.12 -5.82
N TRP A 5 15.72 -16.07 -7.06
CA TRP A 5 16.16 -15.05 -8.01
C TRP A 5 15.88 -13.61 -7.52
N HIS A 6 14.80 -13.39 -6.78
CA HIS A 6 14.41 -12.07 -6.26
C HIS A 6 15.34 -11.54 -5.16
N ASP A 7 16.17 -12.38 -4.53
CA ASP A 7 17.05 -11.96 -3.43
C ASP A 7 18.09 -10.89 -3.82
N ASP A 8 18.51 -10.87 -5.09
CA ASP A 8 19.56 -9.97 -5.60
C ASP A 8 19.03 -8.92 -6.60
N VAL A 9 17.73 -8.82 -6.79
CA VAL A 9 17.12 -7.88 -7.73
C VAL A 9 17.35 -6.44 -7.28
N PHE A 10 17.61 -5.56 -8.24
CA PHE A 10 17.73 -4.13 -8.03
C PHE A 10 16.95 -3.31 -9.06
N PHE A 11 16.85 -3.81 -10.33
CA PHE A 11 16.14 -3.13 -11.40
C PHE A 11 15.41 -4.12 -12.30
N GLY A 12 14.08 -4.00 -12.40
CA GLY A 12 13.22 -4.84 -13.21
C GLY A 12 12.44 -4.07 -14.28
N LEU A 13 11.84 -4.82 -15.20
CA LEU A 13 10.92 -4.32 -16.21
C LEU A 13 9.58 -5.04 -16.11
N HIS A 14 8.50 -4.29 -16.31
CA HIS A 14 7.15 -4.84 -16.44
C HIS A 14 6.53 -4.38 -17.75
N PHE A 15 5.86 -5.32 -18.43
CA PHE A 15 5.14 -5.07 -19.67
C PHE A 15 3.75 -5.72 -19.63
N ASP A 16 2.72 -4.92 -19.86
CA ASP A 16 1.34 -5.35 -19.76
C ASP A 16 0.57 -5.03 -21.03
N ILE A 17 -0.28 -5.95 -21.47
CA ILE A 17 -1.10 -5.84 -22.69
C ILE A 17 -2.58 -5.84 -22.34
N HIS A 18 -3.00 -6.62 -21.34
CA HIS A 18 -4.41 -6.86 -21.03
C HIS A 18 -5.19 -7.29 -22.28
N ALA A 19 -4.82 -8.45 -22.84
CA ALA A 19 -5.44 -8.98 -24.04
C ALA A 19 -6.97 -9.09 -23.90
N ASN A 20 -7.70 -8.79 -24.97
CA ASN A 20 -9.15 -8.79 -24.97
C ASN A 20 -9.75 -9.36 -26.27
N GLU A 21 -11.06 -9.47 -26.35
CA GLU A 21 -11.80 -10.04 -27.46
C GLU A 21 -11.72 -9.22 -28.77
N THR A 22 -11.39 -7.93 -28.66
CA THR A 22 -11.33 -7.02 -29.80
C THR A 22 -9.94 -6.94 -30.42
N ASP A 23 -8.92 -7.49 -29.78
CA ASP A 23 -7.55 -7.50 -30.31
C ASP A 23 -7.45 -8.16 -31.66
N ARG A 24 -6.53 -7.64 -32.49
CA ARG A 24 -6.21 -8.17 -33.82
C ARG A 24 -4.68 -8.20 -33.92
N ASP A 25 -4.19 -9.19 -34.67
CA ASP A 25 -2.75 -9.36 -34.95
C ASP A 25 -1.89 -9.45 -33.65
N LEU A 26 -2.46 -9.91 -32.54
CA LEU A 26 -1.77 -9.99 -31.25
C LEU A 26 -0.52 -10.89 -31.37
N GLY A 27 0.63 -10.36 -30.98
CA GLY A 27 1.91 -11.06 -31.05
C GLY A 27 2.60 -11.05 -32.41
N LYS A 28 1.98 -10.51 -33.48
CA LYS A 28 2.47 -10.55 -34.88
C LYS A 28 3.92 -10.10 -35.01
N TYR A 29 4.31 -9.05 -34.32
CA TYR A 29 5.65 -8.46 -34.37
C TYR A 29 6.49 -8.71 -33.12
N ALA A 30 6.05 -9.60 -32.22
CA ALA A 30 6.91 -10.05 -31.16
C ALA A 30 8.15 -10.76 -31.76
N ASP A 31 9.32 -10.26 -31.46
CA ASP A 31 10.56 -10.73 -32.06
C ASP A 31 11.67 -10.87 -31.01
N ARG A 32 12.24 -12.07 -30.92
CA ARG A 32 13.30 -12.39 -29.96
C ARG A 32 14.53 -11.51 -30.14
N ALA A 33 14.91 -11.17 -31.38
CA ALA A 33 16.11 -10.38 -31.63
C ALA A 33 15.91 -8.93 -31.16
N GLU A 34 14.70 -8.35 -31.34
CA GLU A 34 14.33 -7.05 -30.81
C GLU A 34 14.36 -7.06 -29.28
N LEU A 35 13.76 -8.06 -28.64
CA LEU A 35 13.76 -8.21 -27.19
C LEU A 35 15.18 -8.29 -26.63
N LEU A 36 16.04 -9.12 -27.23
CA LEU A 36 17.47 -9.24 -26.86
C LEU A 36 18.23 -7.91 -27.00
N GLU A 37 17.97 -7.16 -28.07
CA GLU A 37 18.58 -5.83 -28.28
C GLU A 37 18.22 -4.90 -27.12
N GLN A 38 16.93 -4.78 -26.79
CA GLN A 38 16.46 -3.86 -25.76
C GLN A 38 16.89 -4.31 -24.35
N PHE A 39 16.80 -5.59 -24.04
CA PHE A 39 17.23 -6.11 -22.73
C PHE A 39 18.76 -6.00 -22.51
N ARG A 40 19.59 -6.20 -23.54
CA ARG A 40 21.03 -5.94 -23.46
C ARG A 40 21.35 -4.47 -23.21
N LYS A 41 20.56 -3.56 -23.79
CA LYS A 41 20.73 -2.13 -23.64
C LYS A 41 20.35 -1.65 -22.23
N ILE A 42 19.27 -2.19 -21.66
CA ILE A 42 18.71 -1.80 -20.35
C ILE A 42 19.43 -2.54 -19.21
N GLY A 43 19.67 -3.84 -19.36
CA GLY A 43 20.30 -4.70 -18.35
C GLY A 43 19.41 -4.96 -17.13
N PRO A 44 18.14 -5.41 -17.30
CA PRO A 44 17.27 -5.71 -16.17
C PRO A 44 17.71 -6.99 -15.45
N ASP A 45 17.43 -7.08 -14.16
CA ASP A 45 17.67 -8.28 -13.35
C ASP A 45 16.54 -9.31 -13.51
N PHE A 46 15.34 -8.86 -13.87
CA PHE A 46 14.20 -9.70 -14.24
C PHE A 46 13.28 -8.95 -15.22
N VAL A 47 12.46 -9.71 -15.92
CA VAL A 47 11.43 -9.17 -16.81
C VAL A 47 10.10 -9.79 -16.42
N GLN A 48 9.08 -8.94 -16.30
CA GLN A 48 7.71 -9.33 -16.05
C GLN A 48 6.86 -8.99 -17.29
N CYS A 49 6.06 -9.94 -17.77
CA CYS A 49 5.17 -9.68 -18.90
C CYS A 49 3.79 -10.30 -18.65
N ASP A 50 2.79 -9.75 -19.34
CA ASP A 50 1.40 -10.17 -19.24
C ASP A 50 1.19 -11.56 -19.85
N CYS A 51 0.50 -12.43 -19.11
CA CYS A 51 -0.04 -13.67 -19.65
C CYS A 51 -1.58 -13.69 -19.64
N LYS A 52 -2.21 -12.98 -18.69
CA LYS A 52 -3.66 -12.80 -18.62
C LYS A 52 -3.99 -11.52 -17.84
N GLY A 53 -4.57 -10.55 -18.51
CA GLY A 53 -5.02 -9.29 -17.91
C GLY A 53 -6.46 -9.35 -17.38
N HIS A 54 -6.97 -8.21 -16.92
CA HIS A 54 -8.31 -8.08 -16.30
C HIS A 54 -9.50 -8.49 -17.19
N PRO A 55 -9.45 -8.36 -18.53
CA PRO A 55 -10.53 -8.88 -19.38
C PRO A 55 -10.69 -10.41 -19.30
N GLY A 56 -9.67 -11.14 -18.80
CA GLY A 56 -9.69 -12.58 -18.57
C GLY A 56 -9.20 -13.42 -19.75
N TYR A 57 -8.72 -12.80 -20.82
CA TYR A 57 -8.16 -13.52 -21.97
C TYR A 57 -6.65 -13.71 -21.81
N ALA A 58 -6.20 -14.96 -22.04
CA ALA A 58 -4.77 -15.24 -22.12
C ALA A 58 -4.17 -14.57 -23.39
N SER A 59 -2.99 -13.94 -23.25
CA SER A 59 -2.24 -13.31 -24.33
C SER A 59 -1.36 -14.30 -25.13
N TYR A 60 -1.44 -15.59 -24.78
CA TYR A 60 -0.71 -16.71 -25.40
C TYR A 60 -1.68 -17.84 -25.77
N PRO A 61 -1.30 -18.78 -26.66
CA PRO A 61 -2.13 -19.92 -27.02
C PRO A 61 -2.18 -20.95 -25.87
N SER A 62 -3.09 -20.74 -24.92
CA SER A 62 -3.28 -21.60 -23.74
C SER A 62 -4.09 -22.85 -24.07
N LYS A 63 -3.82 -23.94 -23.36
CA LYS A 63 -4.61 -25.18 -23.37
C LYS A 63 -5.67 -25.20 -22.24
N THR A 64 -5.51 -24.34 -21.24
CA THR A 64 -6.33 -24.33 -20.02
C THR A 64 -7.14 -23.04 -19.86
N ALA A 65 -6.72 -21.94 -20.48
CA ALA A 65 -7.38 -20.63 -20.42
C ALA A 65 -8.11 -20.28 -21.71
N ILE A 66 -9.00 -19.28 -21.64
CA ILE A 66 -9.61 -18.63 -22.81
C ILE A 66 -8.56 -17.72 -23.45
N SER A 67 -7.97 -18.15 -24.55
CA SER A 67 -7.02 -17.33 -25.30
C SER A 67 -7.73 -16.22 -26.08
N ALA A 68 -7.08 -15.03 -26.18
CA ALA A 68 -7.59 -13.94 -26.99
C ALA A 68 -7.75 -14.37 -28.47
N PRO A 69 -8.89 -14.10 -29.11
CA PRO A 69 -9.16 -14.61 -30.47
C PRO A 69 -8.26 -13.99 -31.54
N GLY A 70 -7.62 -12.87 -31.24
CA GLY A 70 -6.73 -12.16 -32.17
C GLY A 70 -5.26 -12.60 -32.13
N ILE A 71 -4.90 -13.65 -31.39
CA ILE A 71 -3.52 -14.17 -31.36
C ILE A 71 -3.16 -14.75 -32.73
N VAL A 72 -2.07 -14.25 -33.33
CA VAL A 72 -1.51 -14.76 -34.58
C VAL A 72 -0.12 -15.34 -34.43
N LYS A 73 0.54 -15.10 -33.29
CA LYS A 73 1.84 -15.65 -32.93
C LYS A 73 1.94 -15.81 -31.42
N ASP A 74 2.61 -16.86 -30.94
CA ASP A 74 2.94 -17.05 -29.54
C ASP A 74 4.05 -16.05 -29.11
N ALA A 75 3.63 -14.86 -28.70
CA ALA A 75 4.55 -13.83 -28.23
C ALA A 75 5.27 -14.25 -26.95
N LEU A 76 4.59 -14.94 -26.02
CA LEU A 76 5.17 -15.37 -24.76
C LEU A 76 6.38 -16.30 -24.98
N ARG A 77 6.36 -17.12 -26.04
CA ARG A 77 7.51 -17.97 -26.42
C ARG A 77 8.73 -17.12 -26.79
N GLU A 78 8.54 -16.04 -27.56
CA GLU A 78 9.63 -15.12 -27.91
C GLU A 78 10.24 -14.46 -26.65
N TRP A 79 9.40 -14.01 -25.71
CA TRP A 79 9.83 -13.44 -24.44
C TRP A 79 10.63 -14.47 -23.62
N ARG A 80 10.13 -15.71 -23.48
CA ARG A 80 10.81 -16.78 -22.74
C ARG A 80 12.16 -17.14 -23.34
N GLU A 81 12.25 -17.25 -24.67
CA GLU A 81 13.51 -17.57 -25.34
C GLU A 81 14.54 -16.44 -25.21
N ALA A 82 14.11 -15.18 -25.31
CA ALA A 82 14.99 -14.03 -25.12
C ALA A 82 15.53 -13.97 -23.69
N THR A 83 14.65 -14.08 -22.69
CA THR A 83 15.06 -14.04 -21.27
C THR A 83 15.92 -15.23 -20.88
N LYS A 84 15.63 -16.43 -21.40
CA LYS A 84 16.43 -17.63 -21.17
C LYS A 84 17.84 -17.51 -21.73
N GLU A 85 17.99 -16.94 -22.94
CA GLU A 85 19.31 -16.70 -23.56
C GLU A 85 20.17 -15.76 -22.71
N MET A 86 19.54 -14.78 -22.06
CA MET A 86 20.23 -13.82 -21.22
C MET A 86 20.40 -14.28 -19.75
N GLY A 87 19.79 -15.41 -19.38
CA GLY A 87 19.78 -15.85 -17.98
C GLY A 87 18.95 -14.94 -17.05
N ILE A 88 17.95 -14.26 -17.59
CA ILE A 88 17.05 -13.35 -16.87
C ILE A 88 15.78 -14.09 -16.47
N PRO A 89 15.32 -14.04 -15.22
CA PRO A 89 14.03 -14.56 -14.80
C PRO A 89 12.88 -13.91 -15.58
N LEU A 90 11.89 -14.73 -16.01
CA LEU A 90 10.65 -14.29 -16.61
C LEU A 90 9.50 -14.51 -15.65
N VAL A 91 8.86 -13.43 -15.22
CA VAL A 91 7.74 -13.41 -14.28
C VAL A 91 6.46 -13.11 -15.04
N MET A 92 5.36 -13.76 -14.67
CA MET A 92 4.08 -13.55 -15.33
C MET A 92 3.21 -12.59 -14.55
N HIS A 93 2.74 -11.53 -15.21
CA HIS A 93 1.58 -10.78 -14.76
C HIS A 93 0.33 -11.61 -15.05
N TYR A 94 -0.48 -11.84 -14.02
CA TYR A 94 -1.71 -12.62 -14.08
C TYR A 94 -2.81 -11.90 -13.31
N SER A 95 -3.96 -11.64 -13.92
CA SER A 95 -5.11 -11.08 -13.21
C SER A 95 -5.80 -12.17 -12.39
N GLY A 96 -5.84 -11.99 -11.07
CA GLY A 96 -6.34 -12.97 -10.10
C GLY A 96 -7.86 -13.04 -10.03
N VAL A 97 -8.49 -12.16 -9.23
CA VAL A 97 -9.95 -12.19 -9.02
C VAL A 97 -10.74 -11.43 -10.08
N TRP A 98 -10.10 -10.67 -10.92
CA TRP A 98 -10.77 -9.95 -12.01
C TRP A 98 -10.67 -10.74 -13.32
N ASP A 99 -11.80 -11.33 -13.77
CA ASP A 99 -11.84 -12.21 -14.92
C ASP A 99 -13.22 -12.23 -15.59
N ALA A 100 -13.47 -11.25 -16.47
CA ALA A 100 -14.75 -11.14 -17.15
C ALA A 100 -15.01 -12.33 -18.12
N ALA A 101 -13.98 -12.81 -18.82
CA ALA A 101 -14.13 -13.91 -19.79
C ALA A 101 -14.51 -15.24 -19.12
N ALA A 102 -13.90 -15.55 -17.96
CA ALA A 102 -14.26 -16.74 -17.19
C ALA A 102 -15.71 -16.67 -16.68
N LEU A 103 -16.18 -15.49 -16.24
CA LEU A 103 -17.54 -15.30 -15.73
C LEU A 103 -18.62 -15.40 -16.81
N GLN A 104 -18.29 -15.13 -18.07
CA GLN A 104 -19.20 -15.39 -19.19
C GLN A 104 -19.46 -16.89 -19.39
N GLN A 105 -18.49 -17.76 -19.10
CA GLN A 105 -18.61 -19.20 -19.20
C GLN A 105 -19.08 -19.87 -17.90
N HIS A 106 -18.70 -19.29 -16.77
CA HIS A 106 -18.92 -19.79 -15.42
C HIS A 106 -19.53 -18.72 -14.50
N PRO A 107 -20.78 -18.30 -14.76
CA PRO A 107 -21.44 -17.26 -13.95
C PRO A 107 -21.60 -17.66 -12.46
N GLU A 108 -21.54 -18.95 -12.14
CA GLU A 108 -21.57 -19.46 -10.77
C GLU A 108 -20.32 -19.13 -9.95
N TRP A 109 -19.24 -18.68 -10.58
CA TRP A 109 -18.03 -18.22 -9.89
C TRP A 109 -18.07 -16.74 -9.53
N ALA A 110 -19.07 -15.99 -9.99
CA ALA A 110 -19.16 -14.57 -9.75
C ALA A 110 -19.22 -14.21 -8.26
N LEU A 111 -18.55 -13.14 -7.89
CA LEU A 111 -18.81 -12.41 -6.65
C LEU A 111 -20.25 -11.87 -6.70
N VAL A 112 -21.02 -12.06 -5.64
CA VAL A 112 -22.36 -11.50 -5.50
C VAL A 112 -22.27 -10.24 -4.62
N GLN A 113 -22.75 -9.13 -5.15
CA GLN A 113 -22.76 -7.84 -4.48
C GLN A 113 -23.81 -7.78 -3.37
N GLU A 114 -23.78 -6.73 -2.55
CA GLU A 114 -24.73 -6.52 -1.45
C GLU A 114 -26.20 -6.48 -1.91
N ASP A 115 -26.45 -5.96 -3.11
CA ASP A 115 -27.79 -5.89 -3.71
C ASP A 115 -28.28 -7.24 -4.29
N GLY A 116 -27.47 -8.29 -4.17
CA GLY A 116 -27.76 -9.63 -4.68
C GLY A 116 -27.40 -9.85 -6.16
N ASN A 117 -26.89 -8.84 -6.85
CA ASN A 117 -26.48 -8.98 -8.24
C ASN A 117 -25.09 -9.62 -8.35
N PRO A 118 -24.89 -10.58 -9.27
CA PRO A 118 -23.57 -11.11 -9.56
C PRO A 118 -22.71 -10.05 -10.28
N SER A 119 -21.44 -10.00 -9.94
CA SER A 119 -20.46 -9.20 -10.67
C SER A 119 -20.21 -9.77 -12.06
N GLU A 120 -20.06 -8.91 -13.05
CA GLU A 120 -19.68 -9.31 -14.40
C GLU A 120 -18.15 -9.49 -14.56
N THR A 121 -17.38 -9.05 -13.58
CA THR A 121 -15.91 -8.98 -13.67
C THR A 121 -15.16 -9.62 -12.51
N LEU A 122 -15.75 -9.69 -11.31
CA LEU A 122 -15.08 -10.16 -10.10
C LEU A 122 -15.53 -11.58 -9.73
N THR A 123 -14.59 -12.46 -9.48
CA THR A 123 -14.81 -13.82 -9.04
C THR A 123 -14.87 -13.92 -7.50
N CYS A 124 -15.60 -14.91 -6.99
CA CYS A 124 -15.68 -15.18 -5.56
C CYS A 124 -14.49 -16.06 -5.12
N PRO A 125 -13.70 -15.67 -4.10
CA PRO A 125 -12.58 -16.46 -3.60
C PRO A 125 -12.95 -17.89 -3.14
N LEU A 126 -14.20 -18.09 -2.69
CA LEU A 126 -14.73 -19.41 -2.30
C LEU A 126 -15.43 -20.19 -3.43
N SER A 127 -15.34 -19.69 -4.67
CA SER A 127 -15.84 -20.44 -5.84
C SER A 127 -14.81 -21.45 -6.35
N GLY A 128 -15.20 -22.22 -7.38
CA GLY A 128 -14.27 -23.12 -8.08
C GLY A 128 -13.19 -22.41 -8.91
N TYR A 129 -13.30 -21.10 -9.10
CA TYR A 129 -12.39 -20.34 -9.98
C TYR A 129 -10.91 -20.58 -9.69
N THR A 130 -10.50 -20.49 -8.42
CA THR A 130 -9.09 -20.67 -8.04
C THR A 130 -8.57 -22.04 -8.39
N ASP A 131 -9.30 -23.09 -8.00
CA ASP A 131 -8.82 -24.47 -8.09
C ASP A 131 -9.05 -25.09 -9.47
N GLU A 132 -10.16 -24.75 -10.14
CA GLU A 132 -10.57 -25.36 -11.39
C GLU A 132 -10.10 -24.60 -12.64
N TYR A 133 -9.75 -23.31 -12.50
CA TYR A 133 -9.39 -22.46 -13.63
C TYR A 133 -8.04 -21.76 -13.47
N MET A 134 -7.81 -21.00 -12.38
CA MET A 134 -6.58 -20.23 -12.18
C MET A 134 -5.35 -21.13 -11.97
N ILE A 135 -5.38 -22.03 -11.00
CA ILE A 135 -4.25 -22.93 -10.71
C ILE A 135 -3.82 -23.74 -11.94
N PRO A 136 -4.71 -24.40 -12.72
CA PRO A 136 -4.32 -25.07 -13.96
C PRO A 136 -3.53 -24.19 -14.94
N GLN A 137 -3.88 -22.90 -15.08
CA GLN A 137 -3.17 -21.97 -15.96
C GLN A 137 -1.78 -21.65 -15.42
N LEU A 138 -1.64 -21.38 -14.11
CA LEU A 138 -0.32 -21.13 -13.51
C LEU A 138 0.60 -22.34 -13.69
N LEU A 139 0.09 -23.55 -13.51
CA LEU A 139 0.85 -24.79 -13.71
C LEU A 139 1.20 -25.04 -15.18
N GLU A 140 0.33 -24.68 -16.13
CA GLU A 140 0.63 -24.70 -17.56
C GLU A 140 1.82 -23.79 -17.90
N LEU A 141 1.83 -22.56 -17.37
CA LEU A 141 2.93 -21.61 -17.60
C LEU A 141 4.27 -22.12 -17.06
N ILE A 142 4.26 -22.75 -15.88
CA ILE A 142 5.46 -23.37 -15.31
C ILE A 142 5.96 -24.52 -16.19
N THR A 143 5.06 -25.41 -16.61
CA THR A 143 5.45 -26.66 -17.29
C THR A 143 5.75 -26.48 -18.77
N GLU A 144 5.01 -25.62 -19.47
CA GLU A 144 5.15 -25.42 -20.92
C GLU A 144 6.13 -24.31 -21.32
N TYR A 145 6.24 -23.27 -20.48
CA TYR A 145 7.10 -22.12 -20.74
C TYR A 145 8.30 -22.05 -19.78
N GLY A 146 8.25 -22.71 -18.64
CA GLY A 146 9.32 -22.66 -17.65
C GLY A 146 9.50 -21.28 -17.07
N VAL A 147 8.39 -20.61 -16.71
CA VAL A 147 8.41 -19.29 -16.07
C VAL A 147 9.00 -19.35 -14.67
N ASP A 148 9.57 -18.24 -14.21
CA ASP A 148 10.32 -18.17 -12.97
C ASP A 148 9.52 -17.56 -11.81
N GLY A 149 8.32 -17.02 -12.07
CA GLY A 149 7.44 -16.46 -11.05
C GLY A 149 6.13 -15.92 -11.56
N PHE A 150 5.28 -15.53 -10.62
CA PHE A 150 4.00 -14.87 -10.85
C PHE A 150 3.90 -13.61 -9.98
N TRP A 151 3.40 -12.55 -10.60
CA TRP A 151 2.94 -11.34 -9.96
C TRP A 151 1.45 -11.21 -10.27
N VAL A 152 0.63 -11.54 -9.26
CA VAL A 152 -0.82 -11.65 -9.45
C VAL A 152 -1.47 -10.31 -9.14
N ASP A 153 -2.13 -9.72 -10.13
CA ASP A 153 -2.81 -8.43 -10.04
C ASP A 153 -4.34 -8.58 -10.01
N GLY A 154 -5.04 -7.45 -9.85
CA GLY A 154 -6.49 -7.43 -9.80
C GLY A 154 -7.07 -8.22 -8.65
N GLU A 155 -6.38 -8.25 -7.52
CA GLU A 155 -6.74 -9.04 -6.35
C GLU A 155 -7.00 -8.18 -5.12
N ASN A 156 -5.96 -7.77 -4.39
CA ASN A 156 -6.07 -7.02 -3.14
C ASN A 156 -6.97 -5.78 -3.29
N TRP A 157 -6.66 -4.92 -4.24
CA TRP A 157 -7.42 -3.69 -4.48
C TRP A 157 -8.81 -3.90 -5.11
N ALA A 158 -9.06 -5.06 -5.73
CA ALA A 158 -10.34 -5.43 -6.34
C ALA A 158 -11.23 -6.27 -5.39
N SER A 159 -10.68 -6.75 -4.28
CA SER A 159 -11.41 -7.61 -3.35
C SER A 159 -12.52 -6.86 -2.61
N ALA A 160 -13.67 -7.51 -2.51
CA ALA A 160 -14.86 -7.01 -1.84
C ALA A 160 -15.61 -8.13 -1.12
N PRO A 161 -16.45 -7.81 -0.12
CA PRO A 161 -17.32 -8.79 0.52
C PRO A 161 -18.24 -9.46 -0.51
N CYS A 162 -18.38 -10.80 -0.43
CA CYS A 162 -19.19 -11.58 -1.35
C CYS A 162 -20.42 -12.17 -0.67
N TYR A 163 -21.61 -11.83 -1.14
CA TYR A 163 -22.89 -12.25 -0.59
C TYR A 163 -23.47 -13.52 -1.25
N CYS A 164 -22.65 -14.29 -1.99
CA CYS A 164 -23.11 -15.56 -2.56
C CYS A 164 -23.44 -16.58 -1.47
N HIS A 165 -24.19 -17.62 -1.84
CA HIS A 165 -24.62 -18.67 -0.90
C HIS A 165 -23.45 -19.39 -0.20
N ARG A 166 -22.28 -19.54 -0.86
CA ARG A 166 -21.09 -20.17 -0.26
C ARG A 166 -20.54 -19.28 0.86
N CYS A 167 -20.29 -18.00 0.57
CA CYS A 167 -19.73 -17.07 1.55
C CYS A 167 -20.66 -16.89 2.75
N THR A 168 -21.97 -16.71 2.53
CA THR A 168 -22.93 -16.55 3.62
C THR A 168 -23.10 -17.81 4.46
N ALA A 169 -23.06 -19.00 3.84
CA ALA A 169 -23.10 -20.27 4.57
C ALA A 169 -21.83 -20.49 5.40
N THR A 170 -20.65 -20.28 4.81
CA THR A 170 -19.36 -20.43 5.49
C THR A 170 -19.23 -19.43 6.66
N PHE A 171 -19.68 -18.20 6.50
CA PHE A 171 -19.68 -17.22 7.58
C PHE A 171 -20.54 -17.69 8.77
N ARG A 172 -21.77 -18.16 8.49
CA ARG A 172 -22.66 -18.70 9.54
C ARG A 172 -22.05 -19.90 10.24
N GLU A 173 -21.42 -20.79 9.49
CA GLU A 173 -20.75 -21.98 10.05
C GLU A 173 -19.58 -21.62 10.96
N LYS A 174 -18.71 -20.69 10.51
CA LYS A 174 -17.52 -20.25 11.26
C LYS A 174 -17.87 -19.46 12.52
N THR A 175 -18.89 -18.59 12.45
CA THR A 175 -19.18 -17.62 13.52
C THR A 175 -20.38 -18.00 14.40
N GLY A 176 -21.30 -18.82 13.90
CA GLY A 176 -22.59 -19.10 14.54
C GLY A 176 -23.62 -17.98 14.39
N TYR A 177 -23.31 -16.89 13.71
CA TYR A 177 -24.25 -15.80 13.45
C TYR A 177 -25.26 -16.21 12.39
N THR A 178 -26.51 -15.82 12.55
CA THR A 178 -27.60 -16.15 11.62
C THR A 178 -27.84 -15.09 10.57
N GLU A 179 -27.60 -13.82 10.93
CA GLU A 179 -27.78 -12.67 10.04
C GLU A 179 -26.47 -12.33 9.35
N ILE A 180 -26.55 -11.89 8.10
CA ILE A 180 -25.41 -11.40 7.33
C ILE A 180 -25.45 -9.89 7.34
N PRO A 181 -24.39 -9.20 7.78
CA PRO A 181 -24.34 -7.75 7.78
C PRO A 181 -24.28 -7.19 6.35
N HIS A 182 -24.93 -6.05 6.12
CA HIS A 182 -24.95 -5.35 4.83
C HIS A 182 -24.31 -3.95 4.92
N SER A 183 -24.09 -3.43 6.13
CA SER A 183 -23.52 -2.10 6.31
C SER A 183 -22.78 -1.98 7.64
N ALA A 184 -21.98 -0.93 7.78
CA ALA A 184 -21.29 -0.59 9.02
C ALA A 184 -22.22 -0.30 10.23
N LYS A 185 -23.54 -0.24 10.02
CA LYS A 185 -24.54 -0.06 11.08
C LYS A 185 -25.06 -1.40 11.62
N ASP A 186 -24.81 -2.47 10.90
CA ASP A 186 -25.32 -3.78 11.27
C ASP A 186 -24.37 -4.46 12.28
N PRO A 187 -24.91 -5.28 13.19
CA PRO A 187 -24.09 -6.10 14.06
C PRO A 187 -23.15 -7.00 13.26
N HIS A 188 -21.95 -7.23 13.78
CA HIS A 188 -20.96 -8.15 13.17
C HIS A 188 -20.41 -7.70 11.81
N TRP A 189 -20.48 -6.39 11.48
CA TRP A 189 -19.90 -5.85 10.26
C TRP A 189 -18.39 -6.03 10.20
N ASP A 190 -17.69 -5.73 11.29
CA ASP A 190 -16.24 -5.89 11.34
C ASP A 190 -15.81 -7.35 11.14
N GLU A 191 -16.58 -8.30 11.71
CA GLU A 191 -16.33 -9.74 11.55
C GLU A 191 -16.62 -10.23 10.12
N TRP A 192 -17.64 -9.65 9.45
CA TRP A 192 -17.92 -9.93 8.04
C TRP A 192 -16.81 -9.46 7.11
N LEU A 193 -16.28 -8.26 7.36
CA LEU A 193 -15.14 -7.74 6.61
C LEU A 193 -13.87 -8.55 6.90
N GLN A 194 -13.63 -8.94 8.14
CA GLN A 194 -12.50 -9.79 8.52
C GLN A 194 -12.58 -11.16 7.84
N PHE A 195 -13.74 -11.81 7.87
CA PHE A 195 -13.99 -13.05 7.15
C PHE A 195 -13.72 -12.92 5.65
N SER A 196 -14.09 -11.80 5.07
CA SER A 196 -13.86 -11.53 3.63
C SER A 196 -12.38 -11.36 3.30
N ARG A 197 -11.58 -10.72 4.18
CA ARG A 197 -10.12 -10.64 4.08
C ARG A 197 -9.46 -12.01 4.21
N GLU A 198 -9.87 -12.80 5.19
CA GLU A 198 -9.38 -14.17 5.37
C GLU A 198 -9.64 -15.07 4.15
N ASN A 199 -10.79 -14.92 3.51
CA ASN A 199 -11.09 -15.66 2.26
C ASN A 199 -10.17 -15.23 1.11
N PHE A 200 -9.79 -13.96 1.05
CA PHE A 200 -8.81 -13.46 0.08
C PHE A 200 -7.42 -14.04 0.37
N GLU A 201 -6.94 -13.98 1.62
CA GLU A 201 -5.66 -14.58 2.01
C GLU A 201 -5.62 -16.10 1.69
N ASP A 202 -6.72 -16.80 1.94
CA ASP A 202 -6.86 -18.22 1.65
C ASP A 202 -6.79 -18.52 0.15
N HIS A 203 -7.38 -17.65 -0.67
CA HIS A 203 -7.26 -17.70 -2.13
C HIS A 203 -5.79 -17.56 -2.57
N VAL A 204 -5.08 -16.54 -2.07
CA VAL A 204 -3.66 -16.32 -2.39
C VAL A 204 -2.81 -17.50 -1.92
N LYS A 205 -3.07 -18.00 -0.72
CA LYS A 205 -2.36 -19.17 -0.18
C LYS A 205 -2.52 -20.41 -1.05
N ARG A 206 -3.74 -20.70 -1.52
CA ARG A 206 -4.02 -21.89 -2.33
C ARG A 206 -3.23 -21.91 -3.63
N TYR A 207 -3.22 -20.82 -4.40
CA TYR A 207 -2.46 -20.80 -5.65
C TYR A 207 -0.94 -20.73 -5.40
N THR A 208 -0.48 -20.03 -4.37
CA THR A 208 0.93 -19.98 -4.00
C THR A 208 1.44 -21.37 -3.61
N ASP A 209 0.71 -22.08 -2.76
CA ASP A 209 1.05 -23.48 -2.39
C ASP A 209 1.10 -24.40 -3.62
N ALA A 210 0.18 -24.25 -4.57
CA ALA A 210 0.16 -25.04 -5.80
C ALA A 210 1.36 -24.72 -6.72
N VAL A 211 1.73 -23.45 -6.84
CA VAL A 211 2.94 -23.00 -7.58
C VAL A 211 4.19 -23.63 -6.97
N HIS A 212 4.37 -23.50 -5.66
CA HIS A 212 5.54 -24.04 -4.94
C HIS A 212 5.58 -25.58 -4.97
N ALA A 213 4.42 -26.24 -4.92
CA ALA A 213 4.36 -27.70 -5.06
C ALA A 213 4.78 -28.17 -6.46
N CYS A 214 4.48 -27.41 -7.49
CA CYS A 214 4.89 -27.70 -8.87
C CYS A 214 6.37 -27.40 -9.11
N ASN A 215 6.83 -26.21 -8.69
CA ASN A 215 8.22 -25.79 -8.78
C ASN A 215 8.61 -24.90 -7.59
N PRO A 216 9.33 -25.43 -6.59
CA PRO A 216 9.75 -24.64 -5.42
C PRO A 216 10.64 -23.43 -5.71
N ALA A 217 11.19 -23.33 -6.92
CA ALA A 217 12.01 -22.18 -7.35
C ALA A 217 11.17 -21.10 -8.05
N CYS A 218 9.92 -21.39 -8.40
CA CYS A 218 9.00 -20.41 -9.00
C CYS A 218 8.40 -19.55 -7.90
N THR A 219 8.60 -18.24 -8.00
CA THR A 219 8.13 -17.29 -6.97
C THR A 219 6.66 -16.90 -7.17
N SER A 220 6.01 -16.48 -6.09
CA SER A 220 4.64 -15.98 -6.09
C SER A 220 4.54 -14.68 -5.29
N CYS A 221 3.87 -13.69 -5.87
CA CYS A 221 3.58 -12.41 -5.24
C CYS A 221 2.16 -11.96 -5.63
N SER A 222 1.36 -11.50 -4.68
CA SER A 222 0.09 -10.82 -4.94
C SER A 222 0.29 -9.32 -4.86
N ASN A 223 -0.12 -8.57 -5.89
CA ASN A 223 0.05 -7.12 -5.95
C ASN A 223 -0.63 -6.43 -4.77
N TRP A 224 0.09 -5.56 -4.09
CA TRP A 224 -0.35 -4.79 -2.91
C TRP A 224 -0.57 -5.58 -1.62
N MET A 225 -0.42 -6.90 -1.60
CA MET A 225 -0.53 -7.70 -0.38
C MET A 225 0.58 -7.34 0.60
N TYR A 226 0.22 -7.16 1.87
CA TYR A 226 1.12 -6.76 2.97
C TYR A 226 1.83 -5.41 2.81
N THR A 227 1.29 -4.53 1.98
CA THR A 227 1.67 -3.12 1.88
C THR A 227 0.86 -2.26 2.86
N VAL A 228 0.90 -0.93 2.73
CA VAL A 228 0.05 -0.04 3.56
C VAL A 228 -1.45 -0.27 3.36
N ARG A 229 -1.87 -1.00 2.31
CA ARG A 229 -3.26 -1.42 2.10
C ARG A 229 -3.66 -2.59 2.99
N GLU A 230 -2.69 -3.39 3.38
CA GLU A 230 -2.88 -4.61 4.16
C GLU A 230 -1.81 -4.68 5.26
N PRO A 231 -1.98 -3.87 6.34
CA PRO A 231 -1.00 -3.77 7.42
C PRO A 231 -1.09 -4.92 8.43
N ASP A 232 -1.35 -6.14 7.93
CA ASP A 232 -1.44 -7.35 8.72
C ASP A 232 -0.09 -8.04 8.91
N GLU A 233 -0.02 -8.98 9.82
CA GLU A 233 1.11 -9.91 9.94
C GLU A 233 1.18 -10.81 8.70
N ILE A 234 2.38 -11.14 8.24
CA ILE A 234 2.58 -11.97 7.04
C ILE A 234 2.31 -13.44 7.38
N THR A 235 1.19 -13.98 6.91
CA THR A 235 0.75 -15.36 7.14
C THR A 235 0.79 -16.23 5.88
N VAL A 236 0.62 -15.63 4.70
CA VAL A 236 0.65 -16.31 3.42
C VAL A 236 2.09 -16.45 2.92
N PRO A 237 2.49 -17.59 2.34
CA PRO A 237 3.88 -17.87 1.95
C PRO A 237 4.29 -17.22 0.62
N ILE A 238 3.89 -15.97 0.36
CA ILE A 238 4.40 -15.19 -0.76
C ILE A 238 5.92 -15.01 -0.64
N ASP A 239 6.64 -14.92 -1.75
CA ASP A 239 8.11 -14.88 -1.75
C ASP A 239 8.66 -13.48 -1.52
N TYR A 240 8.03 -12.46 -2.05
CA TYR A 240 8.41 -11.05 -1.91
C TYR A 240 7.15 -10.17 -1.88
N ILE A 241 7.30 -8.93 -1.46
CA ILE A 241 6.21 -7.94 -1.47
C ILE A 241 6.44 -6.99 -2.64
N SER A 242 5.38 -6.68 -3.37
CA SER A 242 5.43 -5.74 -4.47
C SER A 242 4.14 -4.91 -4.54
N GLY A 243 4.25 -3.75 -5.16
CA GLY A 243 3.13 -2.87 -5.44
C GLY A 243 3.49 -1.94 -6.57
N ASP A 244 2.49 -1.39 -7.23
CA ASP A 244 2.67 -0.43 -8.30
C ASP A 244 2.11 0.93 -7.90
N PHE A 245 2.82 2.00 -8.15
CA PHE A 245 2.32 3.32 -7.87
C PHE A 245 2.07 4.10 -9.16
N SER A 246 0.86 4.65 -9.20
CA SER A 246 0.38 5.39 -10.34
C SER A 246 1.01 6.79 -10.42
N TRP A 247 0.66 7.47 -11.46
CA TRP A 247 1.11 8.78 -11.90
C TRP A 247 0.79 9.97 -10.97
N ILE A 248 -0.24 9.89 -10.10
CA ILE A 248 -0.57 10.98 -9.16
C ILE A 248 0.22 10.80 -7.87
N TRP A 249 1.00 11.83 -7.46
CA TRP A 249 1.80 11.83 -6.22
C TRP A 249 2.79 10.66 -6.12
N SER A 250 3.34 10.23 -7.25
CA SER A 250 4.10 9.00 -7.39
C SER A 250 5.30 8.91 -6.44
N ALA A 251 6.13 9.96 -6.35
CA ALA A 251 7.25 10.01 -5.40
C ALA A 251 6.78 10.04 -3.93
N GLY A 252 5.65 10.71 -3.63
CA GLY A 252 5.03 10.70 -2.30
C GLY A 252 4.49 9.32 -1.94
N ARG A 253 3.84 8.65 -2.88
CA ARG A 253 3.36 7.27 -2.69
C ARG A 253 4.52 6.30 -2.50
N ALA A 254 5.55 6.40 -3.33
CA ALA A 254 6.76 5.61 -3.18
C ALA A 254 7.39 5.80 -1.78
N LEU A 255 7.43 7.03 -1.27
CA LEU A 255 7.95 7.30 0.08
C LEU A 255 7.12 6.62 1.16
N LEU A 256 5.78 6.71 1.10
CA LEU A 256 4.89 6.08 2.07
C LEU A 256 5.11 4.57 2.10
N GLU A 257 5.04 3.92 0.92
CA GLU A 257 5.19 2.47 0.80
C GLU A 257 6.58 2.00 1.25
N THR A 258 7.66 2.65 0.80
CA THR A 258 9.02 2.22 1.15
C THR A 258 9.28 2.27 2.65
N LYS A 259 8.72 3.27 3.36
CA LYS A 259 8.86 3.39 4.81
C LYS A 259 8.09 2.33 5.60
N PHE A 260 7.10 1.74 4.99
CA PHE A 260 6.38 0.60 5.53
C PHE A 260 7.04 -0.73 5.13
N LEU A 261 7.40 -0.90 3.85
CA LEU A 261 7.97 -2.14 3.33
C LEU A 261 9.34 -2.49 3.94
N ASP A 262 10.17 -1.48 4.24
CA ASP A 262 11.47 -1.65 4.90
C ASP A 262 11.38 -2.39 6.25
N THR A 263 10.24 -2.35 6.91
CA THR A 263 10.00 -2.98 8.21
C THR A 263 9.37 -4.37 8.14
N ARG A 264 8.97 -4.85 6.94
CA ARG A 264 8.19 -6.10 6.79
C ARG A 264 9.03 -7.38 6.85
N GLY A 265 10.35 -7.30 6.88
CA GLY A 265 11.24 -8.47 6.99
C GLY A 265 11.29 -9.36 5.75
N LYS A 266 10.67 -8.95 4.64
CA LYS A 266 10.74 -9.61 3.33
C LYS A 266 11.45 -8.74 2.31
N LYS A 267 11.98 -9.35 1.25
CA LYS A 267 12.41 -8.63 0.05
C LYS A 267 11.20 -7.95 -0.60
N TRP A 268 11.43 -6.79 -1.19
CA TRP A 268 10.38 -6.03 -1.84
C TRP A 268 10.90 -5.20 -3.02
N ASP A 269 10.02 -4.99 -3.97
CA ASP A 269 10.20 -4.02 -5.04
C ASP A 269 8.96 -3.14 -5.19
N LEU A 270 9.15 -2.00 -5.80
CA LEU A 270 8.04 -1.13 -6.19
C LEU A 270 8.13 -0.79 -7.67
N MET A 271 6.99 -0.88 -8.33
CA MET A 271 6.83 -0.64 -9.75
C MET A 271 6.36 0.79 -10.01
N ALA A 272 7.20 1.59 -10.68
CA ALA A 272 6.81 2.88 -11.17
C ALA A 272 6.15 2.74 -12.55
N TRP A 273 4.93 3.26 -12.72
CA TRP A 273 4.33 3.38 -14.04
C TRP A 273 5.17 4.32 -14.90
N GLY A 274 5.63 3.86 -16.05
CA GLY A 274 6.39 4.65 -17.01
C GLY A 274 5.58 5.76 -17.69
N PHE A 275 4.29 5.80 -17.44
CA PHE A 275 3.34 6.70 -18.09
C PHE A 275 2.41 7.37 -17.07
N THR A 276 1.75 8.42 -17.53
CA THR A 276 0.69 9.13 -16.83
C THR A 276 -0.53 9.27 -17.74
N SER A 277 -1.73 9.28 -17.18
CA SER A 277 -2.93 9.61 -17.96
C SER A 277 -3.20 11.11 -17.91
N HIS A 278 -3.71 11.68 -18.99
CA HIS A 278 -4.04 13.09 -19.09
C HIS A 278 -5.56 13.30 -18.90
N GLY A 279 -5.99 13.20 -17.65
CA GLY A 279 -7.37 13.47 -17.24
C GLY A 279 -8.36 12.31 -17.39
N THR A 280 -8.11 11.35 -18.27
CA THR A 280 -8.86 10.11 -18.44
C THR A 280 -7.91 8.93 -18.49
N MET A 281 -8.39 7.72 -18.21
CA MET A 281 -7.58 6.49 -18.28
C MET A 281 -7.21 6.10 -19.73
N ASP A 282 -7.71 6.81 -20.72
CA ASP A 282 -7.59 6.45 -22.13
C ASP A 282 -6.37 7.07 -22.83
N GLU A 283 -5.75 8.09 -22.22
CA GLU A 283 -4.60 8.78 -22.80
C GLU A 283 -3.36 8.59 -21.91
N TRP A 284 -2.59 7.56 -22.17
CA TRP A 284 -1.37 7.26 -21.45
C TRP A 284 -0.17 7.93 -22.12
N VAL A 285 0.44 8.86 -21.41
CA VAL A 285 1.59 9.63 -21.88
C VAL A 285 2.82 9.18 -21.09
N PHE A 286 3.90 8.82 -21.79
CA PHE A 286 5.14 8.40 -21.15
C PHE A 286 5.72 9.55 -20.30
N LYS A 287 6.16 9.23 -19.07
CA LYS A 287 6.72 10.19 -18.14
C LYS A 287 8.08 10.70 -18.60
N SER A 288 8.46 11.89 -18.11
CA SER A 288 9.81 12.38 -18.33
C SER A 288 10.85 11.52 -17.59
N LEU A 289 12.06 11.47 -18.13
CA LEU A 289 13.21 10.81 -17.51
C LEU A 289 13.44 11.30 -16.06
N ASP A 290 13.32 12.60 -15.81
CA ASP A 290 13.52 13.19 -14.48
C ASP A 290 12.48 12.67 -13.47
N ALA A 291 11.20 12.53 -13.88
CA ALA A 291 10.15 12.01 -13.02
C ALA A 291 10.43 10.55 -12.63
N LEU A 292 10.77 9.70 -13.61
CA LEU A 292 11.12 8.30 -13.37
C LEU A 292 12.38 8.16 -12.48
N CYS A 293 13.39 9.00 -12.70
CA CYS A 293 14.58 9.02 -11.84
C CYS A 293 14.28 9.48 -10.40
N GLN A 294 13.35 10.41 -10.21
CA GLN A 294 12.92 10.83 -8.86
C GLN A 294 12.20 9.68 -8.14
N GLU A 295 11.27 9.02 -8.80
CA GLU A 295 10.53 7.88 -8.27
C GLU A 295 11.48 6.72 -7.91
N ALA A 296 12.34 6.33 -8.85
CA ALA A 296 13.37 5.32 -8.62
C ALA A 296 14.32 5.70 -7.47
N GLY A 297 14.70 6.97 -7.38
CA GLY A 297 15.56 7.50 -6.33
C GLY A 297 14.96 7.31 -4.93
N VAL A 298 13.66 7.52 -4.77
CA VAL A 298 12.96 7.30 -3.48
C VAL A 298 12.96 5.81 -3.11
N VAL A 299 12.66 4.93 -4.05
CA VAL A 299 12.63 3.47 -3.80
C VAL A 299 14.01 2.96 -3.40
N MET A 300 15.04 3.28 -4.20
CA MET A 300 16.42 2.84 -3.95
C MET A 300 17.00 3.37 -2.64
N ALA A 301 16.71 4.63 -2.30
CA ALA A 301 17.21 5.26 -1.06
C ALA A 301 16.67 4.58 0.21
N ASN A 302 15.61 3.79 0.10
CA ASN A 302 15.04 3.00 1.17
C ASN A 302 15.33 1.49 1.05
N GLY A 303 16.26 1.10 0.18
CA GLY A 303 16.77 -0.29 0.10
C GLY A 303 15.99 -1.22 -0.82
N GLY A 304 14.92 -0.77 -1.49
CA GLY A 304 14.10 -1.57 -2.38
C GLY A 304 14.62 -1.68 -3.81
N ALA A 305 14.10 -2.66 -4.55
CA ALA A 305 14.28 -2.76 -5.99
C ALA A 305 13.26 -1.91 -6.74
N VAL A 306 13.65 -1.44 -7.92
CA VAL A 306 12.81 -0.59 -8.79
C VAL A 306 12.36 -1.41 -9.98
N THR A 307 11.07 -1.40 -10.27
CA THR A 307 10.50 -1.94 -11.51
C THR A 307 9.90 -0.80 -12.33
N ILE A 308 10.15 -0.76 -13.62
CA ILE A 308 9.53 0.22 -14.52
C ILE A 308 8.49 -0.50 -15.39
N TYR A 309 7.27 0.02 -15.36
CA TYR A 309 6.16 -0.48 -16.16
C TYR A 309 6.02 0.32 -17.45
N ASP A 310 6.06 -0.36 -18.58
CA ASP A 310 5.74 0.17 -19.91
C ASP A 310 4.74 -0.72 -20.64
N THR A 311 4.02 -0.16 -21.61
CA THR A 311 3.07 -0.89 -22.44
C THR A 311 3.66 -1.14 -23.83
N PRO A 312 3.79 -2.41 -24.27
CA PRO A 312 4.19 -2.70 -25.64
C PRO A 312 3.05 -2.38 -26.61
N ASN A 313 3.36 -2.29 -27.89
CA ASN A 313 2.33 -2.25 -28.91
C ASN A 313 1.47 -3.54 -28.89
N ARG A 314 0.17 -3.43 -29.16
CA ARG A 314 -0.77 -4.57 -29.16
C ARG A 314 -0.31 -5.73 -30.06
N TRP A 315 0.40 -5.46 -31.15
CA TRP A 315 1.00 -6.48 -32.02
C TRP A 315 2.34 -7.05 -31.51
N GLY A 316 2.81 -6.65 -30.32
CA GLY A 316 3.91 -7.30 -29.60
C GLY A 316 5.29 -6.67 -29.76
N SER A 317 5.47 -5.61 -30.56
CA SER A 317 6.75 -4.88 -30.61
C SER A 317 6.86 -3.87 -29.46
N LEU A 318 8.08 -3.60 -29.00
CA LEU A 318 8.36 -2.58 -27.99
C LEU A 318 8.37 -1.16 -28.61
N VAL A 319 8.09 -0.15 -27.79
CA VAL A 319 8.21 1.25 -28.18
C VAL A 319 9.67 1.68 -27.99
N LYS A 320 10.44 1.78 -29.06
CA LYS A 320 11.91 1.91 -29.01
C LYS A 320 12.39 3.12 -28.20
N TRP A 321 11.76 4.29 -28.35
CA TRP A 321 12.18 5.47 -27.63
C TRP A 321 11.85 5.40 -26.13
N HIS A 322 10.77 4.67 -25.72
CA HIS A 322 10.55 4.34 -24.29
C HIS A 322 11.71 3.50 -23.76
N MET A 323 12.17 2.51 -24.53
CA MET A 323 13.30 1.67 -24.15
C MET A 323 14.61 2.48 -24.05
N ASP A 324 14.79 3.53 -24.86
CA ASP A 324 15.92 4.44 -24.75
C ASP A 324 15.89 5.21 -23.42
N ASP A 325 14.75 5.78 -23.05
CA ASP A 325 14.58 6.51 -21.78
C ASP A 325 14.67 5.58 -20.56
N ILE A 326 14.07 4.39 -20.62
CA ILE A 326 14.19 3.38 -19.56
C ILE A 326 15.65 2.94 -19.38
N ALA A 327 16.44 2.85 -20.46
CA ALA A 327 17.86 2.56 -20.37
C ALA A 327 18.65 3.67 -19.62
N GLU A 328 18.24 4.95 -19.75
CA GLU A 328 18.82 6.04 -18.96
C GLU A 328 18.44 5.92 -17.48
N VAL A 329 17.15 5.56 -17.16
CA VAL A 329 16.72 5.28 -15.79
C VAL A 329 17.55 4.12 -15.21
N ALA A 330 17.75 3.04 -15.99
CA ALA A 330 18.56 1.91 -15.56
C ALA A 330 20.00 2.34 -15.23
N ARG A 331 20.63 3.17 -16.08
CA ARG A 331 21.96 3.73 -15.82
C ARG A 331 21.99 4.57 -14.53
N PHE A 332 20.97 5.40 -14.33
CA PHE A 332 20.81 6.18 -13.09
C PHE A 332 20.74 5.26 -11.85
N CYS A 333 19.96 4.18 -11.92
CA CYS A 333 19.83 3.20 -10.85
C CYS A 333 21.16 2.44 -10.62
N ARG A 334 21.77 1.90 -11.68
CA ARG A 334 23.02 1.12 -11.57
C ARG A 334 24.19 1.94 -10.99
N ALA A 335 24.29 3.22 -11.31
CA ALA A 335 25.30 4.11 -10.72
C ALA A 335 25.15 4.27 -9.20
N ARG A 336 23.96 4.03 -8.65
CA ARG A 336 23.63 4.15 -7.21
C ARG A 336 23.55 2.81 -6.50
N GLN A 337 23.44 1.73 -7.23
CA GLN A 337 23.34 0.38 -6.68
C GLN A 337 24.38 0.05 -5.61
N PRO A 338 25.70 0.37 -5.78
CA PRO A 338 26.71 0.07 -4.77
C PRO A 338 26.48 0.77 -3.41
N PHE A 339 25.66 1.81 -3.38
CA PHE A 339 25.35 2.59 -2.17
C PHE A 339 23.97 2.28 -1.60
N CYS A 340 23.04 1.84 -2.43
CA CYS A 340 21.63 1.66 -2.08
C CYS A 340 21.26 0.19 -1.81
N GLN A 341 21.78 -0.74 -2.61
CA GLN A 341 21.43 -2.15 -2.46
C GLN A 341 21.96 -2.70 -1.12
N GLY A 342 21.06 -3.23 -0.30
CA GLY A 342 21.39 -3.72 1.05
C GLY A 342 21.61 -2.61 2.09
N SER A 343 21.33 -1.35 1.75
CA SER A 343 21.29 -0.28 2.75
C SER A 343 20.12 -0.47 3.72
N GLN A 344 20.28 0.06 4.92
CA GLN A 344 19.24 0.03 5.96
C GLN A 344 18.96 1.45 6.45
N VAL A 345 17.71 1.74 6.73
CA VAL A 345 17.31 3.01 7.34
C VAL A 345 17.80 3.05 8.79
N VAL A 346 18.40 4.18 9.20
CA VAL A 346 18.74 4.40 10.61
C VAL A 346 17.46 4.77 11.36
N PRO A 347 16.99 3.97 12.32
CA PRO A 347 15.73 4.21 13.00
C PRO A 347 15.80 5.44 13.91
N GLN A 348 15.00 6.47 13.64
CA GLN A 348 14.88 7.68 14.47
C GLN A 348 13.45 7.88 14.97
N ALA A 349 12.44 7.60 14.14
CA ALA A 349 11.04 7.64 14.53
C ALA A 349 10.28 6.43 14.00
N ALA A 350 9.37 5.90 14.81
CA ALA A 350 8.37 4.91 14.41
C ALA A 350 7.00 5.56 14.31
N ILE A 351 6.29 5.36 13.22
CA ILE A 351 4.92 5.82 13.02
C ILE A 351 4.00 4.60 13.01
N LEU A 352 2.99 4.58 13.87
CA LEU A 352 2.04 3.47 13.91
C LEU A 352 1.11 3.49 12.69
N HIS A 353 0.98 2.33 12.03
CA HIS A 353 -0.11 2.02 11.12
C HIS A 353 -0.88 0.82 11.65
N ASN A 354 -1.97 1.11 12.37
CA ASN A 354 -2.74 0.13 13.11
C ASN A 354 -3.84 -0.49 12.23
N ALA A 355 -3.73 -1.76 11.90
CA ALA A 355 -4.69 -2.50 11.09
C ALA A 355 -6.12 -2.42 11.66
N ALA A 356 -6.30 -2.55 12.97
CA ALA A 356 -7.61 -2.49 13.61
C ALA A 356 -8.31 -1.13 13.41
N HIS A 357 -7.56 -0.03 13.46
CA HIS A 357 -8.08 1.30 13.11
C HIS A 357 -8.33 1.42 11.61
N PHE A 358 -7.32 1.07 10.80
CA PHE A 358 -7.36 1.23 9.34
C PHE A 358 -8.58 0.53 8.74
N TYR A 359 -8.79 -0.74 9.07
CA TYR A 359 -9.94 -1.50 8.56
C TYR A 359 -11.29 -1.00 9.06
N SER A 360 -11.35 -0.41 10.26
CA SER A 360 -12.59 0.19 10.76
C SER A 360 -13.01 1.47 10.00
N GLN A 361 -12.10 2.07 9.24
CA GLN A 361 -12.35 3.28 8.45
C GLN A 361 -12.51 2.97 6.96
N ASN A 362 -12.22 1.76 6.53
CA ASN A 362 -12.19 1.38 5.13
C ASN A 362 -13.39 0.54 4.72
N SER A 363 -13.89 0.86 3.52
CA SER A 363 -14.81 0.04 2.74
C SER A 363 -14.50 0.33 1.26
N PRO A 364 -14.21 -0.67 0.47
CA PRO A 364 -14.11 -2.10 0.71
C PRO A 364 -12.82 -2.54 1.44
N LEU A 365 -12.41 -3.81 1.36
CA LEU A 365 -11.52 -4.52 2.28
C LEU A 365 -10.12 -3.92 2.45
N PHE A 366 -9.46 -3.53 1.34
CA PHE A 366 -8.04 -3.15 1.30
C PHE A 366 -7.80 -1.79 0.61
N ASN A 367 -8.76 -0.89 0.66
CA ASN A 367 -8.63 0.40 0.00
C ASN A 367 -7.94 1.42 0.91
N PHE A 368 -7.14 2.32 0.35
CA PHE A 368 -6.50 3.39 1.12
C PHE A 368 -7.50 4.34 1.78
N GLY A 369 -8.53 4.76 1.05
CA GLY A 369 -9.45 5.79 1.51
C GLY A 369 -8.71 7.01 2.07
N GLU A 370 -9.36 7.70 3.00
CA GLU A 370 -8.74 8.79 3.76
C GLU A 370 -8.01 8.30 5.03
N ALA A 371 -8.14 7.03 5.37
CA ALA A 371 -7.64 6.44 6.61
C ALA A 371 -6.11 6.47 6.73
N VAL A 372 -5.39 6.49 5.61
CA VAL A 372 -3.93 6.56 5.58
C VAL A 372 -3.38 8.00 5.66
N GLN A 373 -4.20 9.02 5.42
CA GLN A 373 -3.76 10.42 5.39
C GLN A 373 -3.07 10.90 6.69
N PRO A 374 -3.52 10.53 7.90
CA PRO A 374 -2.79 10.87 9.12
C PRO A 374 -1.40 10.22 9.21
N VAL A 375 -1.25 8.99 8.74
CA VAL A 375 0.04 8.27 8.71
C VAL A 375 1.00 8.96 7.76
N GLU A 376 0.56 9.27 6.54
CA GLU A 376 1.36 9.98 5.54
C GLU A 376 1.69 11.41 5.99
N GLY A 377 0.74 12.10 6.64
CA GLY A 377 0.96 13.42 7.23
C GLY A 377 2.00 13.41 8.36
N ALA A 378 1.98 12.39 9.21
CA ALA A 378 3.00 12.19 10.24
C ALA A 378 4.38 11.92 9.63
N LEU A 379 4.45 11.06 8.60
CA LEU A 379 5.68 10.78 7.87
C LEU A 379 6.28 12.07 7.28
N HIS A 380 5.46 12.87 6.61
CA HIS A 380 5.90 14.15 6.06
C HIS A 380 6.33 15.14 7.14
N ALA A 381 5.58 15.22 8.26
CA ALA A 381 5.88 16.12 9.36
C ALA A 381 7.24 15.83 9.99
N VAL A 382 7.55 14.56 10.27
CA VAL A 382 8.83 14.18 10.88
C VAL A 382 9.98 14.26 9.87
N ASN A 383 9.81 13.80 8.63
CA ASN A 383 10.84 13.86 7.59
C ASN A 383 11.23 15.30 7.22
N GLN A 384 10.25 16.20 7.08
CA GLN A 384 10.51 17.61 6.79
C GLN A 384 11.14 18.37 7.98
N ASN A 385 11.13 17.80 9.17
CA ASN A 385 11.87 18.27 10.33
C ASN A 385 13.25 17.59 10.50
N GLY A 386 13.68 16.79 9.51
CA GLY A 386 15.00 16.16 9.49
C GLY A 386 15.12 14.89 10.32
N ILE A 387 13.99 14.23 10.63
CA ILE A 387 13.93 12.98 11.39
C ILE A 387 13.55 11.85 10.44
N ALA A 388 14.41 10.86 10.28
CA ALA A 388 14.10 9.67 9.49
C ALA A 388 13.07 8.79 10.22
N ALA A 389 11.99 8.41 9.52
CA ALA A 389 10.93 7.60 10.11
C ALA A 389 10.69 6.32 9.33
N ASN A 390 10.28 5.27 10.05
CA ASN A 390 9.69 4.05 9.51
C ASN A 390 8.22 3.97 9.95
N ILE A 391 7.41 3.25 9.18
CA ILE A 391 6.02 2.97 9.52
C ILE A 391 5.96 1.52 10.00
N LEU A 392 5.41 1.30 11.18
CA LEU A 392 5.31 0.00 11.83
C LEU A 392 3.85 -0.45 11.94
N THR A 393 3.62 -1.75 11.81
CA THR A 393 2.36 -2.36 12.28
C THR A 393 2.27 -2.33 13.79
N ALA A 394 1.10 -2.62 14.35
CA ALA A 394 0.95 -2.76 15.81
C ALA A 394 1.84 -3.89 16.37
N GLY A 395 1.96 -5.01 15.65
CA GLY A 395 2.82 -6.12 16.03
C GLY A 395 4.31 -5.77 15.98
N ASP A 396 4.75 -5.06 14.92
CA ASP A 396 6.14 -4.60 14.83
C ASP A 396 6.46 -3.58 15.92
N MET A 397 5.52 -2.69 16.24
CA MET A 397 5.71 -1.71 17.31
C MET A 397 5.83 -2.39 18.69
N LEU A 398 5.04 -3.42 18.97
CA LEU A 398 5.18 -4.23 20.19
C LEU A 398 6.58 -4.86 20.31
N ARG A 399 7.15 -5.32 19.20
CA ARG A 399 8.45 -6.01 19.16
C ARG A 399 9.64 -5.05 19.20
N HIS A 400 9.55 -3.89 18.53
CA HIS A 400 10.69 -3.06 18.15
C HIS A 400 10.65 -1.61 18.66
N VAL A 401 9.64 -1.20 19.44
CA VAL A 401 9.48 0.20 19.87
C VAL A 401 10.74 0.80 20.52
N GLU A 402 11.52 -0.01 21.24
CA GLU A 402 12.73 0.44 21.95
C GLU A 402 13.91 0.78 21.04
N GLU A 403 13.85 0.37 19.79
CA GLU A 403 14.88 0.72 18.78
C GLU A 403 14.74 2.17 18.29
N TYR A 404 13.58 2.81 18.58
CA TYR A 404 13.24 4.14 18.12
C TYR A 404 13.23 5.15 19.27
N PRO A 405 13.97 6.27 19.15
CA PRO A 405 13.90 7.36 20.14
C PRO A 405 12.52 8.03 20.22
N LEU A 406 11.77 8.06 19.10
CA LEU A 406 10.45 8.67 18.99
C LEU A 406 9.44 7.70 18.41
N CYS A 407 8.26 7.62 19.04
CA CYS A 407 7.07 6.97 18.48
C CYS A 407 5.98 8.00 18.21
N VAL A 408 5.27 7.83 17.10
CA VAL A 408 4.17 8.71 16.66
C VAL A 408 2.91 7.88 16.41
N ILE A 409 1.80 8.27 17.02
CA ILE A 409 0.49 7.67 16.80
C ILE A 409 -0.44 8.73 16.19
N PRO A 410 -0.60 8.71 14.86
CA PRO A 410 -1.32 9.75 14.13
C PRO A 410 -2.82 9.45 14.05
N GLU A 411 -3.64 10.08 14.91
CA GLU A 411 -5.12 10.09 14.81
C GLU A 411 -5.75 8.69 14.72
N GLN A 412 -5.15 7.69 15.38
CA GLN A 412 -5.61 6.30 15.33
C GLN A 412 -6.30 5.88 16.63
N THR A 413 -7.26 4.99 16.51
CA THR A 413 -8.03 4.39 17.61
C THR A 413 -7.86 2.87 17.63
N ARG A 414 -8.58 2.19 18.51
CA ARG A 414 -8.53 0.72 18.67
C ARG A 414 -7.13 0.21 18.99
N ILE A 415 -6.40 0.96 19.80
CA ILE A 415 -5.10 0.52 20.32
C ILE A 415 -5.35 -0.59 21.34
N SER A 416 -4.73 -1.75 21.14
CA SER A 416 -4.90 -2.86 22.07
C SER A 416 -4.33 -2.51 23.45
N LYS A 417 -4.90 -3.12 24.50
CA LYS A 417 -4.41 -2.93 25.86
C LYS A 417 -2.91 -3.27 25.99
N GLU A 418 -2.47 -4.32 25.30
CA GLU A 418 -1.07 -4.74 25.28
C GLU A 418 -0.16 -3.65 24.68
N LEU A 419 -0.56 -3.08 23.53
CA LEU A 419 0.19 -2.01 22.88
C LEU A 419 0.19 -0.72 23.71
N HIS A 420 -0.93 -0.36 24.35
CA HIS A 420 -1.00 0.77 25.27
C HIS A 420 -0.04 0.61 26.44
N GLU A 421 -0.08 -0.54 27.15
CA GLU A 421 0.80 -0.83 28.26
C GLU A 421 2.28 -0.80 27.85
N ARG A 422 2.61 -1.36 26.69
CA ARG A 422 3.96 -1.38 26.12
C ARG A 422 4.48 0.04 25.83
N LEU A 423 3.66 0.88 25.23
CA LEU A 423 4.01 2.28 24.93
C LEU A 423 4.15 3.12 26.20
N ALA A 424 3.28 2.92 27.19
CA ALA A 424 3.41 3.59 28.49
C ALA A 424 4.72 3.19 29.22
N GLU A 425 5.11 1.92 29.14
CA GLU A 425 6.40 1.44 29.66
C GLU A 425 7.58 2.02 28.89
N TYR A 426 7.52 2.03 27.56
CA TYR A 426 8.54 2.65 26.70
C TYR A 426 8.81 4.11 27.10
N VAL A 427 7.75 4.90 27.31
CA VAL A 427 7.89 6.30 27.77
C VAL A 427 8.56 6.36 29.16
N LYS A 428 8.11 5.54 30.12
CA LYS A 428 8.70 5.52 31.48
C LYS A 428 10.19 5.20 31.47
N ASN A 429 10.65 4.41 30.49
CA ASN A 429 12.04 3.99 30.34
C ASN A 429 12.91 5.01 29.58
N GLY A 430 12.35 6.04 28.97
CA GLY A 430 13.10 7.13 28.34
C GLY A 430 12.72 7.43 26.90
N GLY A 431 11.75 6.74 26.34
CA GLY A 431 11.24 7.00 24.98
C GLY A 431 10.40 8.27 24.91
N ALA A 432 10.24 8.80 23.69
CA ALA A 432 9.34 9.90 23.39
C ALA A 432 8.11 9.40 22.60
N LEU A 433 6.90 9.78 23.05
CA LEU A 433 5.64 9.40 22.40
C LEU A 433 4.86 10.64 22.00
N LEU A 434 4.55 10.78 20.70
CA LEU A 434 3.72 11.85 20.16
C LEU A 434 2.40 11.30 19.62
N LEU A 435 1.30 11.80 20.13
CA LEU A 435 -0.05 11.39 19.78
C LEU A 435 -0.82 12.54 19.15
N SER A 436 -1.77 12.26 18.26
CA SER A 436 -2.70 13.28 17.75
C SER A 436 -4.13 12.77 17.64
N GLY A 437 -5.08 13.71 17.69
CA GLY A 437 -6.50 13.43 17.52
C GLY A 437 -7.07 12.46 18.55
N GLU A 438 -7.82 11.48 18.10
CA GLU A 438 -8.52 10.52 18.96
C GLU A 438 -7.58 9.59 19.73
N SER A 439 -6.38 9.31 19.21
CA SER A 439 -5.39 8.49 19.93
C SER A 439 -5.02 9.06 21.31
N CYS A 440 -5.12 10.39 21.48
CA CYS A 440 -4.85 11.03 22.77
C CYS A 440 -5.83 10.61 23.88
N LYS A 441 -7.05 10.20 23.53
CA LYS A 441 -8.06 9.82 24.54
C LYS A 441 -7.68 8.54 25.28
N GLU A 442 -7.02 7.63 24.60
CA GLU A 442 -6.57 6.37 25.20
C GLU A 442 -5.38 6.56 26.16
N PHE A 443 -4.68 7.72 26.07
CA PHE A 443 -3.52 8.07 26.91
C PHE A 443 -3.77 9.32 27.78
N ALA A 444 -5.02 9.59 28.16
CA ALA A 444 -5.39 10.79 28.88
C ALA A 444 -4.65 10.96 30.22
N GLU A 445 -4.45 9.89 30.96
CA GLU A 445 -3.75 9.87 32.26
C GLU A 445 -2.25 10.17 32.06
N GLU A 446 -1.60 9.51 31.12
CA GLU A 446 -0.19 9.72 30.78
C GLU A 446 0.05 11.13 30.27
N LEU A 447 -0.85 11.67 29.45
CA LEU A 447 -0.80 13.05 28.95
C LEU A 447 -1.09 14.09 30.04
N GLY A 448 -1.68 13.69 31.16
CA GLY A 448 -2.06 14.60 32.24
C GLY A 448 -3.20 15.53 31.88
N VAL A 449 -4.19 15.03 31.14
CA VAL A 449 -5.34 15.81 30.70
C VAL A 449 -6.66 15.08 31.02
N GLN A 450 -7.73 15.85 31.04
CA GLN A 450 -9.10 15.34 31.12
C GLN A 450 -9.86 15.79 29.87
N PHE A 451 -10.44 14.83 29.16
CA PHE A 451 -11.36 15.14 28.05
C PHE A 451 -12.76 15.46 28.56
N THR A 452 -13.42 16.40 27.90
CA THR A 452 -14.80 16.79 28.19
C THR A 452 -15.65 16.52 26.94
N GLU A 453 -16.98 16.45 27.16
CA GLU A 453 -17.94 16.35 26.05
C GLU A 453 -18.14 17.68 25.29
N GLU A 454 -17.64 18.78 25.87
CA GLU A 454 -17.71 20.09 25.27
C GLU A 454 -16.75 20.18 24.09
N GLU A 455 -17.28 20.45 22.90
CA GLU A 455 -16.47 20.68 21.70
C GLU A 455 -15.94 22.10 21.68
N PRO A 456 -14.62 22.30 21.45
CA PRO A 456 -14.06 23.63 21.24
C PRO A 456 -14.73 24.35 20.08
N LYS A 457 -15.03 25.64 20.25
CA LYS A 457 -15.68 26.45 19.21
C LYS A 457 -14.82 27.65 18.88
N GLY A 458 -14.68 27.92 17.60
CA GLY A 458 -14.16 29.16 17.08
C GLY A 458 -15.12 30.33 17.28
N TYR A 459 -14.69 31.53 16.89
CA TYR A 459 -15.46 32.74 17.14
C TYR A 459 -16.72 32.86 16.26
N TYR A 460 -16.59 32.46 14.98
CA TYR A 460 -17.67 32.55 13.99
C TYR A 460 -18.07 31.17 13.42
N ASP A 461 -17.15 30.24 13.35
CA ASP A 461 -17.35 28.93 12.79
C ASP A 461 -16.56 27.88 13.60
N VAL A 462 -17.18 26.77 13.90
CA VAL A 462 -16.64 25.75 14.79
C VAL A 462 -15.27 25.22 14.31
N ASP A 463 -15.09 25.04 13.01
CA ASP A 463 -13.92 24.37 12.45
C ASP A 463 -12.91 25.32 11.85
N ARG A 464 -13.35 26.46 11.29
CA ARG A 464 -12.49 27.35 10.51
C ARG A 464 -11.66 28.32 11.33
N ASP A 465 -12.15 28.69 12.52
CA ASP A 465 -11.51 29.70 13.34
C ASP A 465 -10.57 29.11 14.40
N LEU A 466 -10.62 27.78 14.60
CA LEU A 466 -9.71 27.12 15.53
C LEU A 466 -8.28 27.11 15.00
N SER A 467 -7.34 27.54 15.83
CA SER A 467 -5.97 27.65 15.44
C SER A 467 -4.98 27.34 16.57
N VAL A 468 -3.77 27.00 16.20
CA VAL A 468 -2.63 26.81 17.10
C VAL A 468 -1.67 28.00 16.98
N GLU A 469 -1.00 28.36 18.06
CA GLU A 469 0.01 29.41 18.08
C GLU A 469 1.40 28.84 17.82
N VAL A 470 2.14 29.48 16.91
CA VAL A 470 3.52 29.13 16.55
C VAL A 470 4.36 30.40 16.59
N GLY A 471 5.19 30.55 17.63
CA GLY A 471 5.90 31.79 17.89
C GLY A 471 4.93 32.96 18.12
N ARG A 472 4.89 33.93 17.18
CA ARG A 472 3.98 35.08 17.23
C ARG A 472 2.87 35.02 16.19
N ARG A 473 2.64 33.86 15.59
CA ARG A 473 1.67 33.68 14.51
C ARG A 473 0.69 32.57 14.89
N THR A 474 -0.45 32.56 14.23
CA THR A 474 -1.44 31.50 14.35
C THR A 474 -1.53 30.71 13.07
N GLN A 475 -1.80 29.43 13.21
CA GLN A 475 -2.04 28.51 12.10
C GLN A 475 -3.37 27.81 12.32
N PRO A 476 -4.39 28.04 11.48
CA PRO A 476 -5.61 27.27 11.49
C PRO A 476 -5.31 25.79 11.18
N VAL A 477 -5.99 24.91 11.93
CA VAL A 477 -6.00 23.46 11.68
C VAL A 477 -7.47 23.04 11.65
N VAL A 478 -7.99 22.87 10.44
CA VAL A 478 -9.40 22.57 10.22
C VAL A 478 -9.69 21.11 10.55
N GLY A 479 -10.80 20.87 11.21
CA GLY A 479 -11.30 19.56 11.58
C GLY A 479 -11.74 19.50 13.04
N LYS A 480 -12.07 18.30 13.51
CA LYS A 480 -12.61 18.09 14.85
C LYS A 480 -11.51 18.19 15.91
N TRP A 481 -11.66 19.17 16.82
CA TRP A 481 -10.85 19.30 18.02
C TRP A 481 -11.57 18.74 19.25
N PHE A 482 -10.83 18.18 20.17
CA PHE A 482 -11.35 17.63 21.41
C PHE A 482 -11.16 18.59 22.57
N GLY A 483 -12.15 18.67 23.45
CA GLY A 483 -12.11 19.50 24.65
C GLY A 483 -11.16 18.92 25.70
N ALA A 484 -9.86 19.13 25.54
CA ALA A 484 -8.83 18.68 26.47
C ALA A 484 -8.49 19.77 27.49
N LYS A 485 -8.69 19.49 28.78
CA LYS A 485 -8.32 20.37 29.91
C LYS A 485 -7.07 19.84 30.60
N ASN A 486 -6.12 20.72 30.88
CA ASN A 486 -4.90 20.36 31.61
C ASN A 486 -5.23 19.95 33.05
N VAL A 487 -4.62 18.87 33.51
CA VAL A 487 -4.64 18.38 34.88
C VAL A 487 -3.24 18.41 35.49
N SER A 488 -2.24 17.87 34.76
CA SER A 488 -0.88 17.71 35.29
C SER A 488 0.22 17.70 34.22
N ALA A 489 -0.07 18.21 33.02
CA ALA A 489 0.97 18.35 32.00
C ALA A 489 1.93 19.50 32.33
N ASP A 490 3.20 19.35 31.93
CA ASP A 490 4.26 20.32 32.22
C ASP A 490 4.20 21.54 31.30
N ILE A 491 3.86 21.32 30.03
CA ILE A 491 3.72 22.36 29.01
C ILE A 491 2.33 22.27 28.41
N VAL A 492 1.68 23.42 28.26
CA VAL A 492 0.35 23.55 27.62
C VAL A 492 0.42 24.59 26.51
N LYS A 493 0.03 24.18 25.30
CA LYS A 493 -0.22 25.10 24.19
C LYS A 493 -1.74 25.31 24.10
N PRO A 494 -2.26 26.54 24.23
CA PRO A 494 -3.70 26.79 24.19
C PRO A 494 -4.26 26.62 22.78
N LEU A 495 -5.51 26.15 22.69
CA LEU A 495 -6.29 26.19 21.47
C LEU A 495 -6.98 27.56 21.38
N LEU A 496 -6.78 28.25 20.26
CA LEU A 496 -7.31 29.58 20.02
C LEU A 496 -8.61 29.53 19.25
N ALA A 497 -9.57 30.37 19.62
CA ALA A 497 -10.85 30.56 18.94
C ALA A 497 -10.79 31.60 17.82
N SER A 498 -9.62 32.14 17.54
CA SER A 498 -9.40 33.18 16.52
C SER A 498 -8.15 32.90 15.70
N ARG A 499 -8.09 33.49 14.51
CA ARG A 499 -6.95 33.40 13.59
C ARG A 499 -5.85 34.43 13.89
N ASP A 500 -6.04 35.26 14.90
CA ASP A 500 -5.09 36.30 15.29
C ASP A 500 -4.54 36.01 16.69
N SER A 501 -3.22 36.18 16.85
CA SER A 501 -2.50 36.11 18.11
C SER A 501 -2.28 37.49 18.78
N GLY A 502 -2.78 38.56 18.14
CA GLY A 502 -2.67 39.93 18.61
C GLY A 502 -3.63 40.27 19.76
N PRO A 503 -4.04 41.56 19.89
CA PRO A 503 -4.92 42.04 20.96
C PRO A 503 -6.27 41.33 21.03
N ASP A 504 -6.72 40.79 19.91
CA ASP A 504 -7.98 40.05 19.80
C ASP A 504 -7.82 38.52 20.00
N ARG A 505 -6.64 38.09 20.47
CA ARG A 505 -6.40 36.70 20.82
C ARG A 505 -7.43 36.19 21.80
N LYS A 506 -8.14 35.14 21.40
CA LYS A 506 -9.11 34.46 22.26
C LYS A 506 -8.74 33.01 22.40
N GLU A 507 -8.63 32.57 23.63
CA GLU A 507 -8.45 31.16 23.97
C GLU A 507 -9.81 30.50 24.14
N THR A 508 -9.92 29.24 23.73
CA THR A 508 -11.14 28.42 23.92
C THR A 508 -11.28 27.94 25.36
N GLY A 509 -10.22 27.99 26.15
CA GLY A 509 -10.13 27.35 27.47
C GLY A 509 -9.70 25.89 27.41
N PHE A 510 -9.40 25.37 26.22
CA PHE A 510 -8.87 24.04 26.00
C PHE A 510 -7.44 24.06 25.50
N ALA A 511 -6.72 22.97 25.70
CA ALA A 511 -5.38 22.79 25.15
C ALA A 511 -5.45 22.37 23.68
N ALA A 512 -4.58 22.94 22.84
CA ALA A 512 -4.29 22.42 21.51
C ALA A 512 -3.26 21.28 21.58
N ALA A 513 -2.27 21.43 22.46
CA ALA A 513 -1.27 20.40 22.71
C ALA A 513 -0.77 20.47 24.16
N THR A 514 -0.31 19.33 24.67
CA THR A 514 0.42 19.26 25.94
C THR A 514 1.67 18.43 25.81
N VAL A 515 2.64 18.68 26.70
CA VAL A 515 3.82 17.86 26.87
C VAL A 515 3.96 17.53 28.35
N LYS A 516 4.23 16.26 28.67
CA LYS A 516 4.40 15.79 30.05
C LYS A 516 5.60 14.86 30.16
N ARG A 517 6.39 15.02 31.21
CA ARG A 517 7.44 14.07 31.57
C ARG A 517 6.85 12.89 32.33
N CYS A 518 7.17 11.69 31.88
CA CYS A 518 6.71 10.44 32.46
C CYS A 518 7.92 9.52 32.69
N GLY A 519 8.33 9.36 33.96
CA GLY A 519 9.55 8.61 34.27
C GLY A 519 10.79 9.29 33.69
N LYS A 520 11.50 8.60 32.84
CA LYS A 520 12.69 9.13 32.11
C LYS A 520 12.37 9.74 30.76
N GLY A 521 11.19 9.51 30.22
CA GLY A 521 10.77 9.93 28.89
C GLY A 521 9.73 11.03 28.88
N VAL A 522 9.14 11.24 27.72
CA VAL A 522 8.22 12.34 27.42
C VAL A 522 7.03 11.84 26.61
N ILE A 523 5.84 12.33 26.93
CA ILE A 523 4.64 12.13 26.12
C ILE A 523 4.07 13.49 25.72
N ALA A 524 3.70 13.62 24.44
CA ALA A 524 3.05 14.81 23.90
C ALA A 524 1.76 14.44 23.17
N GLY A 525 0.73 15.27 23.35
CA GLY A 525 -0.57 15.10 22.68
C GLY A 525 -0.98 16.34 21.93
N LEU A 526 -1.53 16.14 20.72
CA LEU A 526 -2.16 17.13 19.85
C LEU A 526 -3.66 16.80 19.80
N TYR A 527 -4.54 17.66 20.29
CA TYR A 527 -5.96 17.33 20.52
C TYR A 527 -6.88 17.62 19.32
N GLY A 528 -6.30 17.66 18.12
CA GLY A 528 -6.98 17.84 16.85
C GLY A 528 -6.32 17.08 15.70
N PRO A 529 -6.84 17.18 14.47
CA PRO A 529 -6.38 16.41 13.31
C PRO A 529 -5.13 17.03 12.66
N ALA A 530 -4.05 17.15 13.45
CA ALA A 530 -2.87 17.92 13.06
C ALA A 530 -2.06 17.25 11.94
N PHE A 531 -1.95 15.92 11.94
CA PHE A 531 -1.21 15.20 10.90
C PHE A 531 -2.01 15.12 9.60
N ARG A 532 -3.31 14.81 9.66
CA ARG A 532 -4.18 14.93 8.48
C ARG A 532 -4.17 16.35 7.92
N GLY A 533 -4.25 17.35 8.78
CA GLY A 533 -4.16 18.76 8.40
C GLY A 533 -2.83 19.09 7.70
N PHE A 534 -1.73 18.50 8.15
CA PHE A 534 -0.43 18.67 7.50
C PHE A 534 -0.35 17.97 6.15
N PHE A 535 -0.87 16.75 6.03
CA PHE A 535 -0.99 16.05 4.75
C PHE A 535 -1.71 16.90 3.69
N LEU A 536 -2.82 17.52 4.07
CA LEU A 536 -3.64 18.32 3.16
C LEU A 536 -3.01 19.67 2.79
N SER A 537 -2.17 20.25 3.65
CA SER A 537 -1.73 21.63 3.52
C SER A 537 -0.24 21.84 3.34
N HIS A 538 0.59 20.99 3.92
CA HIS A 538 2.05 21.15 4.01
C HIS A 538 2.51 22.55 4.47
N TYR A 539 1.72 23.25 5.30
CA TYR A 539 2.02 24.62 5.72
C TYR A 539 3.30 24.67 6.57
N PRO A 540 4.26 25.56 6.20
CA PRO A 540 5.51 25.68 6.93
C PRO A 540 5.35 26.03 8.41
N MET A 541 4.27 26.75 8.77
CA MET A 541 4.00 27.09 10.16
C MET A 541 3.56 25.88 10.97
N LEU A 542 2.77 24.95 10.38
CA LEU A 542 2.38 23.71 11.04
C LEU A 542 3.60 22.78 11.20
N ARG A 543 4.47 22.70 10.20
CA ARG A 543 5.76 22.01 10.32
C ARG A 543 6.58 22.56 11.51
N ARG A 544 6.65 23.88 11.65
CA ARG A 544 7.35 24.52 12.78
C ARG A 544 6.68 24.20 14.12
N PHE A 545 5.36 24.11 14.18
CA PHE A 545 4.64 23.70 15.38
C PHE A 545 5.04 22.29 15.82
N PHE A 546 5.12 21.35 14.91
CA PHE A 546 5.65 20.02 15.22
C PHE A 546 7.09 20.08 15.72
N ARG A 547 7.94 20.90 15.12
CA ARG A 547 9.33 21.09 15.58
C ARG A 547 9.40 21.56 17.01
N GLU A 548 8.57 22.53 17.40
CA GLU A 548 8.50 23.05 18.77
C GLU A 548 8.02 22.00 19.80
N LEU A 549 7.37 20.94 19.36
CA LEU A 549 6.97 19.81 20.22
C LEU A 549 8.00 18.69 20.26
N LEU A 550 8.83 18.58 19.22
CA LEU A 550 9.87 17.55 19.11
C LEU A 550 11.19 17.95 19.78
N ASP A 551 11.47 19.26 19.89
CA ASP A 551 12.61 19.82 20.63
C ASP A 551 12.37 19.83 22.14
#